data_bfa0d2acb0f6ac03851fca6940e7e386
#
_entry.id   bfa0d2acb0f6ac03851fca6940e7e386
#
_cell.length_a   1.000
_cell.length_b   1.000
_cell.length_c   1.000
_cell.angle_alpha   90.00
_cell.angle_beta   90.00
_cell.angle_gamma   90.00
#
_symmetry.space_group_name_H-M   'P 1'
#
loop_
_entity.id
_entity.type
_entity.pdbx_description
1 polymer ?
#
loop_
_entity_poly.entity_id
_entity_poly.type
_entity_poly.pdbx_seq_one_letter_code
_entity_poly.pdbx_strand_id
1 'polypeptide(L)'
;MKIEKIMDALSTIHISNTLNESEIHKEIGRALSIHNIKYKHEYQILTHKRFDFWIDGIVLEVKKSKPSKITLLNQLDRYTKVPGVKAIIVVLERNVTIPKQLNGKTIIIKSLNENWGITV
;
A
#
# COMPACT_ATOMS: atom_id res chain seq x y z
N MET A 1 -5.57 15.64 5.09
CA MET A 1 -4.82 15.17 3.93
C MET A 1 -5.28 13.81 3.49
N LYS A 2 -5.21 13.54 2.21
CA LYS A 2 -5.68 12.26 1.69
C LYS A 2 -4.90 11.06 2.22
N ILE A 3 -3.59 11.21 2.42
CA ILE A 3 -2.77 10.13 2.97
C ILE A 3 -3.25 9.73 4.36
N GLU A 4 -3.54 10.70 5.21
CA GLU A 4 -4.02 10.42 6.56
C GLU A 4 -5.34 9.66 6.53
N LYS A 5 -6.24 10.06 5.66
CA LYS A 5 -7.54 9.40 5.51
C LYS A 5 -7.37 7.95 5.05
N ILE A 6 -6.45 7.71 4.12
CA ILE A 6 -6.14 6.36 3.65
C ILE A 6 -5.57 5.53 4.81
N MET A 7 -4.61 6.10 5.55
CA MET A 7 -4.00 5.38 6.67
C MET A 7 -5.03 5.05 7.75
N ASP A 8 -5.97 5.96 8.02
CA ASP A 8 -7.05 5.70 8.96
C ASP A 8 -7.92 4.53 8.48
N ALA A 9 -8.25 4.51 7.20
CA ALA A 9 -9.03 3.42 6.63
C ALA A 9 -8.30 2.09 6.77
N LEU A 10 -7.01 2.06 6.42
CA LEU A 10 -6.21 0.85 6.51
C LEU A 10 -6.07 0.35 7.95
N SER A 11 -6.11 1.26 8.91
CA SER A 11 -6.01 0.89 10.33
C SER A 11 -7.22 0.12 10.85
N THR A 12 -8.33 0.13 10.11
CA THR A 12 -9.53 -0.62 10.49
C THR A 12 -9.51 -2.07 10.04
N ILE A 13 -8.52 -2.45 9.24
CA ILE A 13 -8.45 -3.80 8.69
C ILE A 13 -7.90 -4.77 9.72
N HIS A 14 -8.61 -5.90 9.89
CA HIS A 14 -8.16 -7.00 10.72
C HIS A 14 -7.95 -8.20 9.82
N ILE A 15 -6.72 -8.67 9.73
CA ILE A 15 -6.40 -9.82 8.91
C ILE A 15 -5.97 -10.99 9.77
N SER A 16 -6.22 -12.20 9.26
CA SER A 16 -5.68 -13.41 9.86
C SER A 16 -4.50 -13.88 9.01
N ASN A 17 -3.67 -14.73 9.60
CA ASN A 17 -2.52 -15.29 8.88
C ASN A 17 -2.91 -16.17 7.70
N THR A 18 -4.18 -16.54 7.62
CA THR A 18 -4.69 -17.43 6.56
C THR A 18 -5.13 -16.68 5.32
N LEU A 19 -5.22 -15.34 5.38
CA LEU A 19 -5.63 -14.57 4.21
C LEU A 19 -4.53 -14.59 3.14
N ASN A 20 -4.94 -14.84 1.91
CA ASN A 20 -4.03 -14.70 0.78
C ASN A 20 -4.04 -13.25 0.28
N GLU A 21 -3.18 -12.94 -0.67
CA GLU A 21 -3.03 -11.57 -1.17
C GLU A 21 -4.33 -11.04 -1.78
N SER A 22 -5.05 -11.89 -2.50
CA SER A 22 -6.34 -11.51 -3.09
C SER A 22 -7.35 -11.11 -2.04
N GLU A 23 -7.39 -11.83 -0.93
CA GLU A 23 -8.29 -11.53 0.17
C GLU A 23 -7.91 -10.23 0.88
N ILE A 24 -6.60 -9.97 1.00
CA ILE A 24 -6.11 -8.70 1.54
C ILE A 24 -6.54 -7.55 0.65
N HIS A 25 -6.46 -7.71 -0.68
CA HIS A 25 -6.95 -6.71 -1.62
C HIS A 25 -8.42 -6.41 -1.39
N LYS A 26 -9.23 -7.44 -1.17
CA LYS A 26 -10.67 -7.25 -0.92
C LYS A 26 -10.92 -6.45 0.36
N GLU A 27 -10.17 -6.74 1.41
CA GLU A 27 -10.32 -6.04 2.69
C GLU A 27 -9.88 -4.57 2.55
N ILE A 28 -8.83 -4.31 1.80
CA ILE A 28 -8.40 -2.94 1.54
C ILE A 28 -9.48 -2.19 0.76
N GLY A 29 -10.01 -2.78 -0.30
CA GLY A 29 -11.07 -2.16 -1.08
C GLY A 29 -12.30 -1.85 -0.24
N ARG A 30 -12.67 -2.78 0.65
CA ARG A 30 -13.80 -2.57 1.57
C ARG A 30 -13.54 -1.40 2.51
N ALA A 31 -12.36 -1.35 3.11
CA ALA A 31 -12.02 -0.28 4.05
C ALA A 31 -12.03 1.09 3.35
N LEU A 32 -11.46 1.17 2.16
CA LEU A 32 -11.46 2.40 1.39
C LEU A 32 -12.89 2.84 1.07
N SER A 33 -13.74 1.92 0.64
CA SER A 33 -15.13 2.23 0.31
C SER A 33 -15.93 2.68 1.52
N ILE A 34 -15.75 2.03 2.66
CA ILE A 34 -16.44 2.42 3.90
C ILE A 34 -16.05 3.85 4.31
N HIS A 35 -14.81 4.24 4.06
CA HIS A 35 -14.34 5.59 4.38
C HIS A 35 -14.58 6.59 3.24
N ASN A 36 -15.38 6.21 2.24
CA ASN A 36 -15.73 7.07 1.11
C ASN A 36 -14.51 7.54 0.32
N ILE A 37 -13.51 6.68 0.19
CA ILE A 37 -12.32 6.96 -0.59
C ILE A 37 -12.47 6.27 -1.95
N LYS A 38 -12.46 7.06 -3.02
CA LYS A 38 -12.51 6.53 -4.37
C LYS A 38 -11.13 6.02 -4.77
N TYR A 39 -11.11 4.86 -5.42
CA TYR A 39 -9.85 4.25 -5.83
C TYR A 39 -10.03 3.46 -7.12
N LYS A 40 -8.91 3.15 -7.75
CA LYS A 40 -8.86 2.21 -8.86
C LYS A 40 -8.04 1.01 -8.42
N HIS A 41 -8.56 -0.18 -8.64
CA HIS A 41 -7.91 -1.43 -8.26
C HIS A 41 -7.23 -2.04 -9.48
N GLU A 42 -6.00 -2.52 -9.29
CA GLU A 42 -5.19 -3.09 -10.37
C GLU A 42 -5.11 -2.14 -11.56
N TYR A 43 -4.76 -0.89 -11.26
CA TYR A 43 -4.74 0.18 -12.23
C TYR A 43 -3.49 0.13 -13.09
N GLN A 44 -3.67 -0.07 -14.39
CA GLN A 44 -2.57 -0.14 -15.35
C GLN A 44 -2.40 1.23 -16.01
N ILE A 45 -1.25 1.85 -15.78
CA ILE A 45 -0.93 3.15 -16.38
C ILE A 45 -0.14 2.95 -17.67
N LEU A 46 0.84 2.04 -17.66
CA LEU A 46 1.67 1.74 -18.80
C LEU A 46 1.63 0.24 -19.06
N THR A 47 2.07 -0.18 -20.24
CA THR A 47 1.97 -1.57 -20.70
C THR A 47 2.48 -2.59 -19.68
N HIS A 48 3.53 -2.24 -18.93
CA HIS A 48 4.14 -3.17 -17.99
C HIS A 48 4.09 -2.68 -16.55
N LYS A 49 3.26 -1.67 -16.27
CA LYS A 49 3.18 -1.11 -14.92
C LYS A 49 1.74 -1.09 -14.45
N ARG A 50 1.44 -1.90 -13.45
CA ARG A 50 0.12 -1.98 -12.83
C ARG A 50 0.30 -1.79 -11.34
N PHE A 51 -0.47 -0.85 -10.80
CA PHE A 51 -0.51 -0.59 -9.37
C PHE A 51 -1.64 -1.37 -8.73
N ASP A 52 -1.42 -1.88 -7.52
CA ASP A 52 -2.48 -2.60 -6.82
C ASP A 52 -3.66 -1.68 -6.56
N PHE A 53 -3.42 -0.47 -6.04
CA PHE A 53 -4.45 0.55 -5.90
C PHE A 53 -3.90 1.91 -6.27
N TRP A 54 -4.77 2.72 -6.84
CA TRP A 54 -4.45 4.10 -7.23
C TRP A 54 -5.50 5.02 -6.62
N ILE A 55 -5.05 6.00 -5.84
CA ILE A 55 -5.92 6.98 -5.18
C ILE A 55 -5.34 8.37 -5.41
N ASP A 56 -5.78 9.04 -6.46
CA ASP A 56 -5.36 10.42 -6.76
C ASP A 56 -3.84 10.62 -6.71
N GLY A 57 -3.09 9.73 -7.34
CA GLY A 57 -1.64 9.85 -7.36
C GLY A 57 -0.94 9.14 -6.21
N ILE A 58 -1.69 8.61 -5.26
CA ILE A 58 -1.16 7.80 -4.18
C ILE A 58 -1.28 6.33 -4.57
N VAL A 59 -0.15 5.65 -4.62
CA VAL A 59 -0.10 4.23 -4.98
C VAL A 59 -0.12 3.40 -3.71
N LEU A 60 -0.98 2.38 -3.65
CA LEU A 60 -0.90 1.34 -2.63
C LEU A 60 -0.33 0.10 -3.28
N GLU A 61 0.70 -0.44 -2.68
CA GLU A 61 1.31 -1.68 -3.10
C GLU A 61 1.22 -2.69 -1.96
N VAL A 62 0.66 -3.87 -2.25
CA VAL A 62 0.38 -4.88 -1.23
C VAL A 62 1.39 -6.01 -1.36
N LYS A 63 2.03 -6.36 -0.24
CA LYS A 63 2.97 -7.47 -0.18
C LYS A 63 2.60 -8.38 0.98
N LYS A 64 2.19 -9.60 0.70
CA LYS A 64 1.81 -10.54 1.74
C LYS A 64 3.01 -11.00 2.55
N SER A 65 4.05 -11.44 1.89
CA SER A 65 5.26 -11.90 2.56
C SER A 65 6.30 -10.79 2.59
N LYS A 66 7.30 -10.95 3.45
CA LYS A 66 8.37 -9.97 3.54
C LYS A 66 9.19 -10.00 2.24
N PRO A 67 9.17 -8.95 1.43
CA PRO A 67 9.93 -8.92 0.19
C PRO A 67 11.41 -8.71 0.44
N SER A 68 12.23 -9.06 -0.54
CA SER A 68 13.63 -8.65 -0.53
C SER A 68 13.68 -7.12 -0.54
N LYS A 69 14.49 -6.54 0.34
CA LYS A 69 14.61 -5.09 0.44
C LYS A 69 15.05 -4.47 -0.88
N ILE A 70 16.04 -5.09 -1.53
CA ILE A 70 16.57 -4.59 -2.80
C ILE A 70 15.50 -4.64 -3.88
N THR A 71 14.78 -5.74 -3.98
CA THR A 71 13.71 -5.89 -4.97
C THR A 71 12.61 -4.86 -4.74
N LEU A 72 12.21 -4.67 -3.48
CA LEU A 72 11.19 -3.68 -3.13
C LEU A 72 11.65 -2.27 -3.48
N LEU A 73 12.87 -1.90 -3.10
CA LEU A 73 13.40 -0.57 -3.40
C LEU A 73 13.47 -0.30 -4.89
N ASN A 74 13.86 -1.30 -5.68
CA ASN A 74 13.90 -1.14 -7.13
C ASN A 74 12.51 -0.94 -7.71
N GLN A 75 11.52 -1.65 -7.19
CA GLN A 75 10.13 -1.49 -7.62
C GLN A 75 9.61 -0.10 -7.28
N LEU A 76 9.85 0.35 -6.04
CA LEU A 76 9.42 1.68 -5.59
C LEU A 76 10.10 2.78 -6.39
N ASP A 77 11.39 2.62 -6.69
CA ASP A 77 12.13 3.57 -7.52
C ASP A 77 11.45 3.75 -8.88
N ARG A 78 11.09 2.64 -9.52
CA ARG A 78 10.39 2.70 -10.81
C ARG A 78 9.02 3.39 -10.68
N TYR A 79 8.30 3.12 -9.60
CA TYR A 79 6.98 3.71 -9.39
C TYR A 79 7.04 5.21 -9.20
N THR A 80 8.05 5.70 -8.47
CA THR A 80 8.19 7.15 -8.25
C THR A 80 8.45 7.93 -9.53
N LYS A 81 8.91 7.25 -10.57
CA LYS A 81 9.21 7.90 -11.86
C LYS A 81 7.99 7.96 -12.79
N VAL A 82 6.89 7.33 -12.41
CA VAL A 82 5.67 7.39 -13.22
C VAL A 82 5.01 8.74 -13.02
N PRO A 83 4.68 9.45 -14.13
CA PRO A 83 4.01 10.76 -14.02
C PRO A 83 2.71 10.65 -13.23
N GLY A 84 2.48 11.60 -12.33
CA GLY A 84 1.27 11.65 -11.53
C GLY A 84 1.38 10.93 -10.18
N VAL A 85 2.42 10.15 -9.96
CA VAL A 85 2.64 9.52 -8.66
C VAL A 85 3.14 10.57 -7.68
N LYS A 86 2.46 10.72 -6.56
CA LYS A 86 2.80 11.68 -5.51
C LYS A 86 3.39 11.01 -4.28
N ALA A 87 2.93 9.82 -3.98
CA ALA A 87 3.35 9.08 -2.80
C ALA A 87 3.06 7.59 -2.98
N ILE A 88 3.73 6.75 -2.20
CA ILE A 88 3.50 5.31 -2.24
C ILE A 88 3.31 4.82 -0.81
N ILE A 89 2.26 4.03 -0.61
CA ILE A 89 2.01 3.34 0.65
C ILE A 89 2.22 1.85 0.38
N VAL A 90 3.17 1.26 1.08
CA VAL A 90 3.44 -0.18 0.98
C VAL A 90 2.73 -0.85 2.14
N VAL A 91 1.76 -1.69 1.81
CA VAL A 91 0.97 -2.43 2.80
C VAL A 91 1.57 -3.81 2.92
N LEU A 92 2.09 -4.12 4.11
CA LEU A 92 2.81 -5.35 4.38
C LEU A 92 2.17 -6.12 5.52
N GLU A 93 2.34 -7.43 5.49
CA GLU A 93 1.97 -8.25 6.65
C GLU A 93 2.96 -7.99 7.80
N ARG A 94 4.24 -7.87 7.47
CA ARG A 94 5.29 -7.59 8.44
C ARG A 94 6.04 -6.32 8.07
N ASN A 95 6.49 -5.62 9.08
CA ASN A 95 7.22 -4.38 8.87
C ASN A 95 8.59 -4.63 8.21
N VAL A 96 9.02 -3.64 7.44
CA VAL A 96 10.36 -3.62 6.83
C VAL A 96 10.84 -2.18 6.86
N THR A 97 12.13 -1.98 7.06
CA THR A 97 12.71 -0.64 7.11
C THR A 97 13.16 -0.22 5.72
N ILE A 98 12.56 0.86 5.21
CA ILE A 98 12.96 1.48 3.94
C ILE A 98 12.95 2.99 4.12
N PRO A 99 13.59 3.74 3.21
CA PRO A 99 13.58 5.20 3.29
C PRO A 99 12.17 5.78 3.25
N LYS A 100 11.96 6.88 3.97
CA LYS A 100 10.67 7.57 4.00
C LYS A 100 10.43 8.43 2.78
N GLN A 101 11.45 8.66 1.98
CA GLN A 101 11.35 9.37 0.72
C GLN A 101 12.22 8.70 -0.32
N LEU A 102 11.78 8.76 -1.56
CA LEU A 102 12.53 8.24 -2.69
C LEU A 102 12.22 9.10 -3.89
N ASN A 103 13.26 9.65 -4.52
CA ASN A 103 13.11 10.55 -5.67
C ASN A 103 12.14 11.70 -5.39
N GLY A 104 12.17 12.24 -4.17
CA GLY A 104 11.31 13.35 -3.76
C GLY A 104 9.87 12.96 -3.43
N LYS A 105 9.54 11.68 -3.47
CA LYS A 105 8.18 11.20 -3.16
C LYS A 105 8.15 10.54 -1.79
N THR A 106 7.05 10.73 -1.09
CA THR A 106 6.86 10.13 0.24
C THR A 106 6.60 8.63 0.12
N ILE A 107 7.29 7.86 0.94
CA ILE A 107 7.10 6.40 1.03
C ILE A 107 6.66 6.09 2.45
N ILE A 108 5.55 5.38 2.57
CA ILE A 108 4.98 5.01 3.88
C ILE A 108 4.84 3.49 3.92
N ILE A 109 5.23 2.92 5.04
CA ILE A 109 5.01 1.49 5.31
C ILE A 109 3.84 1.38 6.26
N LYS A 110 2.87 0.55 5.91
CA LYS A 110 1.76 0.19 6.78
C LYS A 110 1.79 -1.31 7.02
N SER A 111 2.12 -1.71 8.23
CA SER A 111 2.12 -3.11 8.64
C SER A 111 0.74 -3.48 9.14
N LEU A 112 0.11 -4.47 8.53
CA LEU A 112 -1.23 -4.91 8.93
C LEU A 112 -1.23 -5.67 10.24
N ASN A 113 -0.10 -6.22 10.64
CA ASN A 113 -0.01 -6.90 11.94
C ASN A 113 -0.30 -5.96 13.10
N GLU A 114 -0.02 -4.67 12.94
CA GLU A 114 -0.28 -3.67 13.98
C GLU A 114 -1.76 -3.45 14.22
N ASN A 115 -2.62 -3.87 13.26
CA ASN A 115 -4.06 -3.67 13.36
C ASN A 115 -4.76 -4.70 14.22
N TRP A 116 -4.03 -5.69 14.72
CA TRP A 116 -4.64 -6.77 15.50
C TRP A 116 -5.02 -6.34 16.90
N GLY A 117 -4.63 -5.15 17.32
CA GLY A 117 -4.92 -4.65 18.65
C GLY A 117 -4.20 -5.43 19.73
N ILE A 118 -3.31 -6.29 19.37
CA ILE A 118 -2.54 -7.07 20.31
C ILE A 118 -1.24 -6.35 20.53
N THR A 119 -1.26 -5.57 21.50
CA THR A 119 -0.04 -4.88 21.93
C THR A 119 0.53 -5.72 23.04
N VAL A 120 1.26 -6.63 22.71
CA VAL A 120 1.93 -7.42 23.73
C VAL A 120 3.39 -7.19 23.67
#